data_e6ef5cac200e369553b1161f9a40d922
#
_entry.id   e6ef5cac200e369553b1161f9a40d922
#
_cell.length_a   1.000
_cell.length_b   1.000
_cell.length_c   1.000
_cell.angle_alpha   90.00
_cell.angle_beta   90.00
_cell.angle_gamma   90.00
#
_symmetry.space_group_name_H-M   'P 1'
#
loop_
_entity.id
_entity.type
_entity.pdbx_description
1 polymer ?
#
loop_
_entity_poly.entity_id
_entity_poly.type
_entity_poly.pdbx_seq_one_letter_code
_entity_poly.pdbx_strand_id
1 'polypeptide(L)'
;IVQAASVYWEGEELVRSLSIAWCESYHTITAYNGEDHGAWQINEHYWKDVFDHRTWSRRYTAEASATMAHHVWKAGGWRWWTCGRK
;
A
#
# COMPACT_ATOMS: atom_id res chain seq x y z
N ILE A 1 1.35 -3.26 11.03
CA ILE A 1 0.83 -2.38 9.98
C ILE A 1 -0.53 -1.75 10.33
N VAL A 2 -1.23 -2.28 11.30
CA VAL A 2 -2.53 -1.72 11.73
C VAL A 2 -2.37 -0.26 12.14
N GLN A 3 -1.35 0.06 12.94
CA GLN A 3 -1.11 1.42 13.39
C GLN A 3 -0.85 2.36 12.21
N ALA A 4 -0.04 1.94 11.25
CA ALA A 4 0.27 2.73 10.07
C ALA A 4 -0.99 2.96 9.22
N ALA A 5 -1.79 1.92 9.01
CA ALA A 5 -3.02 2.02 8.23
C ALA A 5 -4.04 2.93 8.93
N SER A 6 -4.14 2.87 10.26
CA SER A 6 -5.13 3.65 11.01
C SER A 6 -4.86 5.16 10.99
N VAL A 7 -3.68 5.59 10.57
CA VAL A 7 -3.39 7.01 10.33
C VAL A 7 -4.25 7.54 9.17
N TYR A 8 -4.53 6.71 8.17
CA TYR A 8 -5.18 7.12 6.93
C TYR A 8 -6.61 6.62 6.77
N TRP A 9 -6.94 5.49 7.34
CA TRP A 9 -8.27 4.88 7.18
C TRP A 9 -8.88 4.55 8.53
N GLU A 10 -10.22 4.56 8.59
CA GLU A 10 -10.96 4.14 9.76
C GLU A 10 -12.19 3.33 9.35
N GLY A 11 -12.79 2.63 10.31
CA GLY A 11 -14.00 1.87 10.07
C GLY A 11 -13.83 0.81 8.99
N GLU A 12 -14.79 0.75 8.09
CA GLU A 12 -14.80 -0.24 7.00
C GLU A 12 -13.61 -0.09 6.06
N GLU A 13 -13.16 1.14 5.82
CA GLU A 13 -12.02 1.37 4.94
C GLU A 13 -10.72 0.86 5.57
N LEU A 14 -10.57 0.98 6.89
CA LEU A 14 -9.43 0.41 7.58
C LEU A 14 -9.42 -1.13 7.45
N VAL A 15 -10.56 -1.76 7.70
CA VAL A 15 -10.69 -3.22 7.54
C VAL A 15 -10.35 -3.61 6.11
N ARG A 16 -10.86 -2.87 5.13
CA ARG A 16 -10.61 -3.14 3.71
C ARG A 16 -9.12 -3.01 3.38
N SER A 17 -8.45 -1.95 3.85
CA SER A 17 -7.05 -1.73 3.59
C SER A 17 -6.18 -2.87 4.14
N LEU A 18 -6.51 -3.34 5.33
CA LEU A 18 -5.79 -4.45 5.97
C LEU A 18 -6.06 -5.77 5.24
N SER A 19 -7.27 -5.97 4.77
CA SER A 19 -7.63 -7.16 3.99
C SER A 19 -6.87 -7.19 2.65
N ILE A 20 -6.73 -6.05 1.99
CA ILE A 20 -5.98 -5.95 0.75
C ILE A 20 -4.50 -6.22 0.99
N ALA A 21 -3.91 -5.63 2.02
CA ALA A 21 -2.51 -5.89 2.36
C ALA A 21 -2.28 -7.37 2.70
N TRP A 22 -3.23 -8.01 3.37
CA TRP A 22 -3.16 -9.44 3.64
C TRP A 22 -3.17 -10.25 2.34
N CYS A 23 -4.08 -9.95 1.43
CA CYS A 23 -4.19 -10.63 0.14
C CYS A 23 -2.93 -10.41 -0.71
N GLU A 24 -2.39 -9.19 -0.70
CA GLU A 24 -1.24 -8.86 -1.54
C GLU A 24 0.09 -9.38 -0.99
N SER A 25 0.30 -9.38 0.31
CA SER A 25 1.61 -9.65 0.88
C SER A 25 1.60 -10.43 2.20
N TYR A 26 0.44 -10.85 2.71
CA TYR A 26 0.30 -11.39 4.08
C TYR A 26 0.83 -10.42 5.13
N HIS A 27 0.60 -9.12 4.95
CA HIS A 27 1.11 -8.04 5.81
C HIS A 27 2.64 -7.99 5.88
N THR A 28 3.34 -8.49 4.86
CA THR A 28 4.79 -8.53 4.85
C THR A 28 5.36 -7.21 4.34
N ILE A 29 5.95 -6.42 5.24
CA ILE A 29 6.43 -5.08 4.89
C ILE A 29 7.62 -5.11 3.92
N THR A 30 8.34 -6.23 3.84
CA THR A 30 9.49 -6.38 2.94
C THR A 30 9.15 -7.14 1.67
N ALA A 31 7.87 -7.37 1.38
CA ALA A 31 7.46 -8.13 0.21
C ALA A 31 7.88 -7.43 -1.09
N TYR A 32 8.36 -8.22 -2.03
CA TYR A 32 8.77 -7.74 -3.34
C TYR A 32 8.60 -8.85 -4.37
N ASN A 33 7.92 -8.56 -5.48
CA ASN A 33 7.68 -9.56 -6.53
C ASN A 33 8.33 -9.19 -7.88
N GLY A 34 9.26 -8.23 -7.89
CA GLY A 34 9.90 -7.76 -9.12
C GLY A 34 9.33 -6.44 -9.63
N GLU A 35 8.11 -6.10 -9.28
CA GLU A 35 7.44 -4.86 -9.69
C GLU A 35 6.74 -4.14 -8.54
N ASP A 36 6.21 -4.89 -7.57
CA ASP A 36 5.42 -4.34 -6.48
C ASP A 36 6.18 -4.46 -5.17
N HIS A 37 6.05 -3.45 -4.33
CA HIS A 37 6.86 -3.30 -3.12
C HIS A 37 6.01 -3.10 -1.88
N GLY A 38 6.41 -3.76 -0.79
CA GLY A 38 5.90 -3.52 0.55
C GLY A 38 4.57 -4.19 0.86
N ALA A 39 4.01 -3.83 2.01
CA ALA A 39 2.81 -4.50 2.51
C ALA A 39 1.62 -4.35 1.58
N TRP A 40 1.46 -3.19 0.94
CA TRP A 40 0.36 -2.94 -0.01
C TRP A 40 0.77 -3.13 -1.46
N GLN A 41 1.98 -3.63 -1.74
CA GLN A 41 2.45 -3.93 -3.08
C GLN A 41 2.28 -2.75 -4.04
N ILE A 42 2.99 -1.67 -3.75
CA ILE A 42 2.98 -0.46 -4.58
C ILE A 42 3.79 -0.72 -5.85
N ASN A 43 3.16 -0.58 -7.01
CA ASN A 43 3.77 -0.86 -8.29
C ASN A 43 4.81 0.21 -8.65
N GLU A 44 6.03 -0.22 -8.89
CA GLU A 44 7.16 0.64 -9.20
C GLU A 44 6.95 1.41 -10.51
N HIS A 45 6.49 0.72 -11.54
CA HIS A 45 6.34 1.29 -12.87
C HIS A 45 5.37 2.49 -12.87
N TYR A 46 4.24 2.37 -12.15
CA TYR A 46 3.22 3.41 -12.16
C TYR A 46 3.43 4.49 -11.11
N TRP A 47 4.07 4.17 -9.99
CA TRP A 47 4.01 5.03 -8.81
C TRP A 47 5.35 5.56 -8.32
N LYS A 48 6.48 4.98 -8.73
CA LYS A 48 7.80 5.39 -8.22
C LYS A 48 8.04 6.90 -8.35
N ASP A 49 7.76 7.45 -9.52
CA ASP A 49 8.05 8.87 -9.80
C ASP A 49 6.98 9.83 -9.28
N VAL A 50 5.88 9.30 -8.75
CA VAL A 50 4.83 10.09 -8.11
C VAL A 50 5.24 10.54 -6.70
N PHE A 51 6.04 9.71 -6.03
CA PHE A 51 6.46 9.97 -4.66
C PHE A 51 7.85 10.61 -4.63
N ASP A 52 8.13 11.38 -3.57
CA ASP A 52 9.46 11.92 -3.38
C ASP A 52 10.46 10.79 -3.07
N HIS A 53 11.74 11.08 -3.26
CA HIS A 53 12.80 10.09 -3.08
C HIS A 53 12.83 9.53 -1.65
N ARG A 54 12.58 10.37 -0.65
CA ARG A 54 12.60 9.95 0.75
C ARG A 54 11.50 8.93 1.04
N THR A 55 10.29 9.19 0.57
CA THR A 55 9.16 8.27 0.75
C THR A 55 9.43 6.96 0.03
N TRP A 56 9.85 7.03 -1.23
CA TRP A 56 10.13 5.83 -2.01
C TRP A 56 11.25 4.99 -1.41
N SER A 57 12.31 5.63 -0.90
CA SER A 57 13.44 4.91 -0.30
C SER A 57 13.03 4.14 0.96
N ARG A 58 11.93 4.52 1.60
CA ARG A 58 11.38 3.86 2.79
C ARG A 58 10.23 2.90 2.49
N ARG A 59 10.06 2.50 1.25
CA ARG A 59 8.89 1.72 0.79
C ARG A 59 8.70 0.38 1.50
N TYR A 60 9.73 -0.12 2.17
CA TYR A 60 9.64 -1.35 2.96
C TYR A 60 9.39 -1.09 4.44
N THR A 61 8.95 0.09 4.81
CA THR A 61 8.43 0.37 6.14
C THR A 61 6.90 0.39 6.09
N ALA A 62 6.25 0.05 7.21
CA ALA A 62 4.80 0.09 7.26
C ALA A 62 4.27 1.51 7.02
N GLU A 63 4.93 2.51 7.59
CA GLU A 63 4.52 3.92 7.52
C GLU A 63 4.55 4.45 6.08
N ALA A 64 5.67 4.28 5.38
CA ALA A 64 5.78 4.77 4.01
C ALA A 64 4.87 3.99 3.07
N SER A 65 4.75 2.67 3.26
CA SER A 65 3.85 1.85 2.46
C SER A 65 2.40 2.31 2.62
N ALA A 66 1.96 2.59 3.85
CA ALA A 66 0.61 3.09 4.11
C ALA A 66 0.39 4.47 3.48
N THR A 67 1.38 5.37 3.60
CA THR A 67 1.31 6.69 2.98
C THR A 67 1.11 6.58 1.46
N MET A 68 1.90 5.74 0.82
CA MET A 68 1.81 5.53 -0.63
C MET A 68 0.49 4.86 -1.02
N ALA A 69 0.08 3.84 -0.27
CA ALA A 69 -1.18 3.17 -0.54
C ALA A 69 -2.38 4.11 -0.41
N HIS A 70 -2.37 5.00 0.57
CA HIS A 70 -3.42 5.99 0.73
C HIS A 70 -3.48 6.95 -0.45
N HIS A 71 -2.33 7.39 -0.96
CA HIS A 71 -2.26 8.23 -2.15
C HIS A 71 -2.87 7.52 -3.36
N VAL A 72 -2.49 6.27 -3.59
CA VAL A 72 -3.01 5.45 -4.69
C VAL A 72 -4.53 5.27 -4.54
N TRP A 73 -4.99 4.97 -3.33
CA TRP A 73 -6.41 4.82 -3.02
C TRP A 73 -7.19 6.09 -3.32
N LYS A 74 -6.67 7.26 -2.99
CA LYS A 74 -7.34 8.53 -3.31
C LYS A 74 -7.46 8.76 -4.81
N ALA A 75 -6.58 8.17 -5.59
CA ALA A 75 -6.59 8.32 -7.05
C ALA A 75 -7.61 7.44 -7.75
N GLY A 76 -8.21 6.46 -7.07
CA GLY A 76 -9.17 5.59 -7.74
C GLY A 76 -9.74 4.47 -6.89
N GLY A 77 -9.57 4.54 -5.56
CA GLY A 77 -10.08 3.51 -4.67
C GLY A 77 -9.27 2.23 -4.73
N TRP A 78 -9.86 1.15 -4.26
CA TRP A 78 -9.17 -0.14 -4.16
C TRP A 78 -8.99 -0.86 -5.50
N ARG A 79 -9.58 -0.35 -6.58
CA ARG A 79 -9.49 -0.98 -7.91
C ARG A 79 -8.07 -1.05 -8.47
N TRP A 80 -7.13 -0.25 -7.93
CA TRP A 80 -5.73 -0.30 -8.33
C TRP A 80 -5.03 -1.59 -7.92
N TRP A 81 -5.62 -2.30 -6.97
CA TRP A 81 -5.08 -3.58 -6.49
C TRP A 81 -5.86 -4.73 -7.09
N THR A 82 -5.15 -5.79 -7.49
CA THR A 82 -5.80 -7.02 -7.97
C THR A 82 -6.74 -7.56 -6.88
N CYS A 83 -6.28 -7.55 -5.63
CA CYS A 83 -7.10 -8.00 -4.51
C CYS A 83 -8.31 -7.10 -4.25
N GLY A 84 -8.25 -5.84 -4.65
CA GLY A 84 -9.36 -4.90 -4.51
C GLY A 84 -10.48 -5.11 -5.51
N ARG A 85 -10.19 -5.87 -6.58
CA ARG A 85 -11.17 -6.16 -7.64
C ARG A 85 -11.85 -7.51 -7.46
N LYS A 86 -11.50 -8.25 -6.44
CA LYS A 86 -12.07 -9.59 -6.16
C LYS A 86 -13.34 -9.52 -5.33
#